data_3a9b09690e896c1a1674ac1e8538081e
#
_entry.id   3a9b09690e896c1a1674ac1e8538081e
#
_cell.length_a   1.000
_cell.length_b   1.000
_cell.length_c   1.000
_cell.angle_alpha   90.00
_cell.angle_beta   90.00
_cell.angle_gamma   90.00
#
_symmetry.space_group_name_H-M   'P 1'
#
loop_
_entity.id
_entity.type
_entity.pdbx_description
1 polymer ?
#
loop_
_entity_poly.entity_id
_entity_poly.type
_entity_poly.pdbx_seq_one_letter_code
_entity_poly.pdbx_strand_id
1 'polypeptide(L)'
;DVFLPGMCEMSKRKGICKMKKIALICLCTMTALSLLTGCSGSTEGGKENLGTVELGEYKGVKVNMPEVLVTDAEVDSRINQVLSQNPKEDEVDRPAAEGDVVNIDYVGTKDGVEFEGGSAKDFDLTLGSGSFIDGFEDGLIGVKKGDKKELNLTFPETYQEKSLAGQPVVFTVTVNAVKEKKDAVLDDEFVQRVSDYKTVDEYKESIRADL
;
A
#
# COMPACT_ATOMS: atom_id res chain seq x y z
N ASP A 1 32.05 15.45 -31.02
CA ASP A 1 31.79 16.58 -30.12
C ASP A 1 30.31 16.69 -29.80
N VAL A 2 29.81 16.01 -28.76
CA VAL A 2 28.64 16.44 -27.99
C VAL A 2 28.78 15.90 -26.57
N PHE A 3 28.97 16.82 -25.68
CA PHE A 3 29.07 16.69 -24.23
C PHE A 3 27.74 16.25 -23.61
N LEU A 4 27.75 15.21 -22.77
CA LEU A 4 26.72 14.92 -21.79
C LEU A 4 27.17 15.41 -20.44
N PRO A 5 26.39 16.19 -19.71
CA PRO A 5 26.59 16.40 -18.27
C PRO A 5 25.46 15.80 -17.44
N GLY A 6 25.81 15.19 -16.32
CA GLY A 6 24.91 15.10 -15.17
C GLY A 6 24.77 13.77 -14.48
N MET A 7 25.86 13.16 -14.02
CA MET A 7 25.82 12.22 -12.89
C MET A 7 25.55 13.03 -11.62
N CYS A 8 24.42 12.82 -11.01
CA CYS A 8 24.09 13.37 -9.70
C CYS A 8 24.53 12.38 -8.62
N GLU A 9 25.61 12.75 -7.96
CA GLU A 9 26.24 12.06 -6.83
C GLU A 9 25.36 12.26 -5.58
N MET A 10 24.79 11.18 -5.04
CA MET A 10 24.03 11.21 -3.77
C MET A 10 25.00 11.21 -2.59
N SER A 11 25.34 12.39 -2.12
CA SER A 11 26.04 12.57 -0.84
C SER A 11 25.05 12.55 0.33
N LYS A 12 25.25 11.57 1.23
CA LYS A 12 24.61 11.52 2.56
C LYS A 12 24.99 12.77 3.37
N ARG A 13 24.01 13.65 3.65
CA ARG A 13 24.10 14.52 4.83
C ARG A 13 22.69 14.77 5.40
N LYS A 14 22.58 14.43 6.69
CA LYS A 14 21.49 14.85 7.58
C LYS A 14 21.33 16.38 7.49
N GLY A 15 20.13 16.86 7.19
CA GLY A 15 19.84 18.29 7.14
C GLY A 15 18.35 18.54 7.21
N ILE A 16 17.96 19.05 8.36
CA ILE A 16 16.66 19.59 8.71
C ILE A 16 16.14 20.50 7.60
N CYS A 17 15.05 20.11 6.95
CA CYS A 17 14.38 20.94 5.94
C CYS A 17 13.53 22.02 6.66
N LYS A 18 14.09 23.21 6.85
CA LYS A 18 13.32 24.41 7.23
C LYS A 18 12.52 24.88 6.02
N MET A 19 11.21 24.67 6.06
CA MET A 19 10.31 25.27 5.07
C MET A 19 10.29 26.79 5.24
N LYS A 20 10.92 27.50 4.32
CA LYS A 20 10.76 28.95 4.16
C LYS A 20 9.39 29.22 3.54
N LYS A 21 8.58 29.99 4.26
CA LYS A 21 7.31 30.56 3.79
C LYS A 21 7.62 31.52 2.63
N ILE A 22 7.25 31.16 1.42
CA ILE A 22 7.21 32.10 0.29
C ILE A 22 5.80 32.68 0.25
N ALA A 23 5.69 33.93 0.68
CA ALA A 23 4.48 34.72 0.53
C ALA A 23 4.37 35.14 -0.95
N LEU A 24 3.40 34.58 -1.66
CA LEU A 24 3.06 35.04 -2.99
C LEU A 24 2.01 36.15 -2.86
N ILE A 25 2.47 37.38 -3.05
CA ILE A 25 1.60 38.57 -3.12
C ILE A 25 0.97 38.56 -4.52
N CYS A 26 -0.31 38.26 -4.60
CA CYS A 26 -1.08 38.40 -5.81
C CYS A 26 -1.73 39.81 -5.80
N LEU A 27 -1.14 40.70 -6.55
CA LEU A 27 -1.64 42.08 -6.78
C LEU A 27 -2.74 41.98 -7.86
N CYS A 28 -4.01 42.00 -7.45
CA CYS A 28 -5.13 42.18 -8.38
C CYS A 28 -5.55 43.65 -8.34
N THR A 29 -5.22 44.34 -9.42
CA THR A 29 -5.64 45.71 -9.71
C THR A 29 -7.15 45.78 -9.97
N MET A 30 -7.76 46.74 -9.31
CA MET A 30 -9.14 47.20 -9.49
C MET A 30 -9.34 47.75 -10.91
N THR A 31 -10.45 47.41 -11.54
CA THR A 31 -11.14 48.28 -12.48
C THR A 31 -12.59 48.41 -12.03
N ALA A 32 -12.86 49.59 -11.49
CA ALA A 32 -14.20 50.08 -11.31
C ALA A 32 -14.81 50.50 -12.63
N LEU A 33 -16.04 50.13 -12.88
CA LEU A 33 -16.94 51.02 -13.61
C LEU A 33 -18.40 50.71 -13.26
N SER A 34 -19.02 51.72 -12.76
CA SER A 34 -20.37 51.96 -12.35
C SER A 34 -21.41 51.69 -13.43
N LEU A 35 -22.59 51.17 -13.05
CA LEU A 35 -23.87 51.65 -13.58
C LEU A 35 -24.95 51.55 -12.54
N LEU A 36 -25.43 52.71 -12.13
CA LEU A 36 -26.64 52.95 -11.36
C LEU A 36 -27.88 52.52 -12.14
N THR A 37 -28.74 51.77 -11.56
CA THR A 37 -30.20 51.95 -11.73
C THR A 37 -30.89 51.55 -10.44
N GLY A 38 -31.60 52.46 -9.89
CA GLY A 38 -32.33 52.36 -8.69
C GLY A 38 -33.60 51.54 -8.82
N CYS A 39 -33.98 50.94 -7.71
CA CYS A 39 -35.37 50.61 -7.44
C CYS A 39 -35.66 50.92 -5.96
N SER A 40 -36.41 51.98 -5.75
CA SER A 40 -36.99 52.35 -4.48
C SER A 40 -38.05 51.32 -4.11
N GLY A 41 -37.85 50.64 -3.02
CA GLY A 41 -38.81 49.79 -2.38
C GLY A 41 -38.68 49.92 -0.87
N SER A 42 -39.41 50.85 -0.29
CA SER A 42 -39.61 50.96 1.13
C SER A 42 -40.31 49.72 1.68
N THR A 43 -39.61 48.90 2.43
CA THR A 43 -40.23 47.96 3.35
C THR A 43 -39.66 48.24 4.73
N GLU A 44 -40.48 48.81 5.58
CA GLU A 44 -40.24 48.82 7.01
C GLU A 44 -40.16 47.36 7.51
N GLY A 45 -38.94 46.88 7.62
CA GLY A 45 -38.64 45.60 8.26
C GLY A 45 -38.29 45.88 9.73
N GLY A 46 -39.05 45.29 10.60
CA GLY A 46 -38.90 45.41 12.03
C GLY A 46 -37.45 45.09 12.47
N LYS A 47 -36.97 45.87 13.41
CA LYS A 47 -35.77 45.55 14.18
C LYS A 47 -36.07 44.27 14.97
N GLU A 48 -35.76 43.11 14.39
CA GLU A 48 -35.64 41.93 15.22
C GLU A 48 -34.47 42.15 16.19
N ASN A 49 -34.83 42.20 17.47
CA ASN A 49 -33.89 42.19 18.58
C ASN A 49 -33.16 40.84 18.49
N LEU A 50 -32.05 40.83 17.77
CA LEU A 50 -31.08 39.75 17.86
C LEU A 50 -30.53 39.76 19.27
N GLY A 51 -31.03 38.85 20.10
CA GLY A 51 -30.63 38.74 21.49
C GLY A 51 -29.10 38.76 21.62
N THR A 52 -28.62 39.52 22.61
CA THR A 52 -27.20 39.57 22.95
C THR A 52 -26.78 38.14 23.35
N VAL A 53 -25.92 37.49 22.58
CA VAL A 53 -25.32 36.24 22.97
C VAL A 53 -24.20 36.54 23.94
N GLU A 54 -24.45 36.33 25.23
CA GLU A 54 -23.40 36.36 26.24
C GLU A 54 -22.64 35.02 26.11
N LEU A 55 -21.40 35.12 25.63
CA LEU A 55 -20.46 34.01 25.68
C LEU A 55 -20.05 33.78 27.13
N GLY A 56 -20.49 32.69 27.73
CA GLY A 56 -20.01 32.26 29.04
C GLY A 56 -18.48 32.04 29.02
N GLU A 57 -17.88 31.99 30.22
CA GLU A 57 -16.44 31.76 30.35
C GLU A 57 -16.03 30.45 29.73
N TYR A 58 -15.49 30.48 28.51
CA TYR A 58 -14.95 29.35 27.80
C TYR A 58 -13.43 29.16 28.00
N LYS A 59 -12.77 30.16 28.66
CA LYS A 59 -11.35 30.07 29.01
C LYS A 59 -11.20 29.43 30.38
N GLY A 60 -10.51 28.29 30.43
CA GLY A 60 -10.20 27.59 31.66
C GLY A 60 -11.11 26.42 32.00
N VAL A 61 -11.90 25.94 31.05
CA VAL A 61 -12.59 24.65 31.20
C VAL A 61 -11.51 23.54 31.28
N LYS A 62 -11.31 23.01 32.48
CA LYS A 62 -10.45 21.84 32.68
C LYS A 62 -11.20 20.63 32.17
N VAL A 63 -10.80 20.16 30.98
CA VAL A 63 -11.25 18.88 30.46
C VAL A 63 -10.38 17.82 31.09
N ASN A 64 -10.94 17.04 32.00
CA ASN A 64 -10.31 15.79 32.42
C ASN A 64 -10.45 14.81 31.25
N MET A 65 -9.39 14.67 30.48
CA MET A 65 -9.29 13.57 29.53
C MET A 65 -9.09 12.29 30.36
N PRO A 66 -9.95 11.27 30.21
CA PRO A 66 -9.65 9.98 30.80
C PRO A 66 -8.30 9.50 30.27
N GLU A 67 -7.44 9.01 31.14
CA GLU A 67 -6.23 8.32 30.71
C GLU A 67 -6.68 7.12 29.86
N VAL A 68 -6.29 7.12 28.61
CA VAL A 68 -6.45 5.95 27.73
C VAL A 68 -5.42 4.93 28.21
N LEU A 69 -5.87 3.96 29.02
CA LEU A 69 -5.01 2.85 29.45
C LEU A 69 -4.99 1.83 28.33
N VAL A 70 -3.89 1.77 27.60
CA VAL A 70 -3.63 0.71 26.63
C VAL A 70 -3.51 -0.61 27.39
N THR A 71 -4.35 -1.56 27.03
CA THR A 71 -4.35 -2.88 27.65
C THR A 71 -3.36 -3.81 26.96
N ASP A 72 -2.82 -4.79 27.68
CA ASP A 72 -1.95 -5.81 27.09
C ASP A 72 -2.66 -6.58 25.96
N ALA A 73 -3.97 -6.73 26.05
CA ALA A 73 -4.79 -7.39 25.02
C ALA A 73 -4.79 -6.60 23.68
N GLU A 74 -4.76 -5.29 23.72
CA GLU A 74 -4.67 -4.45 22.51
C GLU A 74 -3.28 -4.55 21.88
N VAL A 75 -2.24 -4.55 22.71
CA VAL A 75 -0.86 -4.79 22.27
C VAL A 75 -0.72 -6.16 21.62
N ASP A 76 -1.21 -7.21 22.27
CA ASP A 76 -1.17 -8.58 21.74
C ASP A 76 -2.00 -8.72 20.45
N SER A 77 -3.14 -8.05 20.35
CA SER A 77 -3.95 -8.02 19.13
C SER A 77 -3.18 -7.38 17.96
N ARG A 78 -2.48 -6.27 18.23
CA ARG A 78 -1.65 -5.61 17.22
C ARG A 78 -0.47 -6.48 16.78
N ILE A 79 0.18 -7.15 17.74
CA ILE A 79 1.28 -8.09 17.45
C ILE A 79 0.77 -9.26 16.59
N ASN A 80 -0.35 -9.86 16.94
CA ASN A 80 -0.93 -10.97 16.17
C ASN A 80 -1.28 -10.55 14.74
N GLN A 81 -1.73 -9.32 14.55
CA GLN A 81 -1.94 -8.77 13.21
C GLN A 81 -0.63 -8.68 12.42
N VAL A 82 0.47 -8.21 13.05
CA VAL A 82 1.78 -8.13 12.40
C VAL A 82 2.33 -9.52 12.09
N LEU A 83 2.18 -10.48 13.01
CA LEU A 83 2.60 -11.88 12.80
C LEU A 83 1.89 -12.50 11.59
N SER A 84 0.58 -12.32 11.48
CA SER A 84 -0.21 -12.87 10.36
C SER A 84 0.13 -12.24 9.01
N GLN A 85 0.58 -10.98 9.01
CA GLN A 85 1.00 -10.27 7.79
C GLN A 85 2.43 -10.59 7.36
N ASN A 86 3.24 -11.15 8.27
CA ASN A 86 4.66 -11.45 8.03
C ASN A 86 4.99 -12.91 8.38
N PRO A 87 4.40 -13.89 7.68
CA PRO A 87 4.72 -15.28 7.89
C PRO A 87 6.21 -15.55 7.68
N LYS A 88 6.72 -16.62 8.28
CA LYS A 88 8.05 -17.12 7.97
C LYS A 88 7.98 -17.97 6.71
N GLU A 89 8.86 -17.69 5.76
CA GLU A 89 9.00 -18.45 4.53
C GLU A 89 10.29 -19.27 4.59
N ASP A 90 10.15 -20.59 4.67
CA ASP A 90 11.28 -21.51 4.66
C ASP A 90 11.36 -22.20 3.29
N GLU A 91 12.52 -22.14 2.62
CA GLU A 91 12.74 -22.86 1.37
C GLU A 91 12.71 -24.37 1.63
N VAL A 92 11.98 -25.13 0.81
CA VAL A 92 11.77 -26.56 0.99
C VAL A 92 12.05 -27.33 -0.33
N ASP A 93 12.64 -28.51 -0.18
CA ASP A 93 12.93 -29.42 -1.31
C ASP A 93 11.82 -30.48 -1.49
N ARG A 94 10.56 -30.09 -1.30
CA ARG A 94 9.40 -30.95 -1.55
C ARG A 94 8.56 -30.41 -2.71
N PRO A 95 7.65 -31.23 -3.28
CA PRO A 95 6.68 -30.71 -4.24
C PRO A 95 5.84 -29.59 -3.61
N ALA A 96 5.57 -28.55 -4.41
CA ALA A 96 4.74 -27.42 -4.01
C ALA A 96 3.31 -27.88 -3.69
N ALA A 97 2.76 -27.39 -2.59
CA ALA A 97 1.40 -27.64 -2.16
C ALA A 97 0.60 -26.32 -2.15
N GLU A 98 -0.72 -26.43 -2.02
CA GLU A 98 -1.59 -25.28 -1.83
C GLU A 98 -1.19 -24.52 -0.56
N GLY A 99 -1.11 -23.19 -0.65
CA GLY A 99 -0.65 -22.29 0.42
C GLY A 99 0.86 -22.00 0.38
N ASP A 100 1.67 -22.77 -0.35
CA ASP A 100 3.09 -22.48 -0.50
C ASP A 100 3.34 -21.26 -1.39
N VAL A 101 4.50 -20.65 -1.22
CA VAL A 101 5.01 -19.63 -2.14
C VAL A 101 5.98 -20.25 -3.11
N VAL A 102 5.73 -20.13 -4.39
CA VAL A 102 6.66 -20.52 -5.43
C VAL A 102 7.28 -19.32 -6.08
N ASN A 103 8.61 -19.27 -6.08
CA ASN A 103 9.35 -18.27 -6.85
C ASN A 103 9.50 -18.77 -8.27
N ILE A 104 8.97 -18.01 -9.23
CA ILE A 104 8.88 -18.43 -10.63
C ILE A 104 9.38 -17.36 -11.59
N ASP A 105 9.92 -17.82 -12.70
CA ASP A 105 10.03 -17.04 -13.94
C ASP A 105 8.94 -17.54 -14.88
N TYR A 106 8.16 -16.66 -15.46
CA TYR A 106 7.15 -17.06 -16.42
C TYR A 106 7.18 -16.19 -17.68
N VAL A 107 6.82 -16.80 -18.80
CA VAL A 107 6.66 -16.14 -20.09
C VAL A 107 5.37 -16.64 -20.72
N GLY A 108 4.44 -15.71 -20.93
CA GLY A 108 3.17 -15.96 -21.62
C GLY A 108 3.27 -15.67 -23.11
N THR A 109 2.79 -16.59 -23.92
CA THR A 109 2.73 -16.43 -25.37
C THR A 109 1.31 -16.67 -25.87
N LYS A 110 0.91 -15.89 -26.89
CA LYS A 110 -0.30 -16.07 -27.66
C LYS A 110 0.10 -16.32 -29.11
N ASP A 111 -0.34 -17.42 -29.70
CA ASP A 111 0.03 -17.81 -31.07
C ASP A 111 1.56 -17.86 -31.29
N GLY A 112 2.32 -18.18 -30.22
CA GLY A 112 3.78 -18.26 -30.26
C GLY A 112 4.50 -16.91 -30.11
N VAL A 113 3.77 -15.81 -29.88
CA VAL A 113 4.33 -14.47 -29.69
C VAL A 113 4.10 -14.03 -28.24
N GLU A 114 5.16 -13.55 -27.59
CA GLU A 114 5.04 -12.97 -26.25
C GLU A 114 4.14 -11.73 -26.26
N PHE A 115 3.31 -11.56 -25.24
CA PHE A 115 2.44 -10.39 -25.10
C PHE A 115 2.89 -9.51 -23.92
N GLU A 116 2.60 -8.24 -24.00
CA GLU A 116 2.97 -7.25 -22.98
C GLU A 116 2.29 -7.59 -21.64
N GLY A 117 3.09 -7.56 -20.55
CA GLY A 117 2.63 -7.94 -19.22
C GLY A 117 2.52 -9.44 -18.97
N GLY A 118 2.80 -10.29 -19.98
CA GLY A 118 2.74 -11.74 -19.89
C GLY A 118 3.99 -12.40 -19.30
N SER A 119 5.06 -11.65 -18.98
CA SER A 119 6.31 -12.23 -18.48
C SER A 119 6.84 -11.51 -17.25
N ALA A 120 7.40 -12.25 -16.32
CA ALA A 120 8.16 -11.74 -15.19
C ALA A 120 9.23 -12.74 -14.76
N LYS A 121 10.20 -12.24 -13.99
CA LYS A 121 11.26 -13.05 -13.37
C LYS A 121 11.24 -12.83 -11.86
N ASP A 122 11.71 -13.84 -11.13
CA ASP A 122 11.80 -13.83 -9.67
C ASP A 122 10.47 -13.42 -9.00
N PHE A 123 9.35 -13.89 -9.54
CA PHE A 123 8.04 -13.56 -9.03
C PHE A 123 7.62 -14.57 -7.95
N ASP A 124 7.32 -14.08 -6.75
CA ASP A 124 6.82 -14.91 -5.65
C ASP A 124 5.28 -15.03 -5.75
N LEU A 125 4.80 -16.23 -6.06
CA LEU A 125 3.39 -16.56 -6.19
C LEU A 125 2.93 -17.48 -5.06
N THR A 126 1.92 -17.08 -4.32
CA THR A 126 1.25 -17.95 -3.35
C THR A 126 0.23 -18.84 -4.07
N LEU A 127 0.38 -20.15 -4.01
CA LEU A 127 -0.57 -21.09 -4.60
C LEU A 127 -1.90 -21.08 -3.84
N GLY A 128 -3.00 -20.95 -4.56
CA GLY A 128 -4.35 -20.82 -3.98
C GLY A 128 -4.75 -19.39 -3.65
N SER A 129 -3.94 -18.37 -4.01
CA SER A 129 -4.26 -16.96 -3.77
C SER A 129 -5.31 -16.39 -4.73
N GLY A 130 -5.51 -17.02 -5.90
CA GLY A 130 -6.37 -16.50 -6.96
C GLY A 130 -5.84 -15.24 -7.64
N SER A 131 -4.53 -14.99 -7.54
CA SER A 131 -3.89 -13.80 -8.13
C SER A 131 -3.67 -13.94 -9.64
N PHE A 132 -3.68 -15.15 -10.15
CA PHE A 132 -3.51 -15.47 -11.56
C PHE A 132 -4.82 -15.98 -12.19
N ILE A 133 -4.81 -16.16 -13.49
CA ILE A 133 -5.95 -16.72 -14.22
C ILE A 133 -6.18 -18.19 -13.81
N ASP A 134 -7.44 -18.62 -13.93
CA ASP A 134 -7.87 -19.95 -13.54
C ASP A 134 -6.99 -21.05 -14.17
N GLY A 135 -6.57 -22.00 -13.35
CA GLY A 135 -5.72 -23.13 -13.75
C GLY A 135 -4.21 -22.84 -13.75
N PHE A 136 -3.77 -21.60 -13.58
CA PHE A 136 -2.34 -21.29 -13.50
C PHE A 136 -1.73 -21.81 -12.20
N GLU A 137 -2.33 -21.45 -11.06
CA GLU A 137 -1.87 -21.87 -9.74
C GLU A 137 -2.04 -23.38 -9.53
N ASP A 138 -3.17 -23.94 -9.96
CA ASP A 138 -3.44 -25.38 -9.94
C ASP A 138 -2.42 -26.17 -10.77
N GLY A 139 -2.04 -25.59 -11.91
CA GLY A 139 -1.02 -26.18 -12.77
C GLY A 139 0.36 -26.23 -12.12
N LEU A 140 0.64 -25.43 -11.10
CA LEU A 140 1.92 -25.41 -10.38
C LEU A 140 1.90 -26.25 -9.11
N ILE A 141 0.77 -26.84 -8.72
CA ILE A 141 0.75 -27.79 -7.61
C ILE A 141 1.59 -29.02 -7.99
N GLY A 142 2.45 -29.44 -7.07
CA GLY A 142 3.32 -30.61 -7.24
C GLY A 142 4.63 -30.36 -7.99
N VAL A 143 4.91 -29.13 -8.44
CA VAL A 143 6.21 -28.78 -9.03
C VAL A 143 7.31 -28.68 -7.99
N LYS A 144 8.56 -28.83 -8.41
CA LYS A 144 9.74 -28.71 -7.58
C LYS A 144 10.66 -27.60 -8.08
N LYS A 145 11.60 -27.22 -7.25
CA LYS A 145 12.69 -26.33 -7.63
C LYS A 145 13.42 -26.85 -8.87
N GLY A 146 13.59 -25.98 -9.86
CA GLY A 146 14.25 -26.28 -11.14
C GLY A 146 13.33 -26.85 -12.22
N ASP A 147 12.07 -27.16 -11.90
CA ASP A 147 11.12 -27.67 -12.89
C ASP A 147 10.76 -26.57 -13.90
N LYS A 148 10.56 -27.01 -15.15
CA LYS A 148 10.01 -26.16 -16.20
C LYS A 148 8.71 -26.78 -16.70
N LYS A 149 7.63 -25.98 -16.67
CA LYS A 149 6.30 -26.45 -17.04
C LYS A 149 5.64 -25.51 -18.03
N GLU A 150 4.94 -26.08 -19.00
CA GLU A 150 4.10 -25.33 -19.91
C GLU A 150 2.63 -25.51 -19.51
N LEU A 151 1.94 -24.38 -19.34
CA LEU A 151 0.54 -24.30 -18.96
C LEU A 151 -0.26 -23.74 -20.13
N ASN A 152 -1.20 -24.53 -20.64
CA ASN A 152 -2.14 -24.08 -21.68
C ASN A 152 -3.40 -23.57 -20.99
N LEU A 153 -3.62 -22.26 -21.00
CA LEU A 153 -4.69 -21.59 -20.27
C LEU A 153 -5.51 -20.71 -21.21
N THR A 154 -6.69 -20.31 -20.76
CA THR A 154 -7.54 -19.38 -21.50
C THR A 154 -7.88 -18.21 -20.59
N PHE A 155 -7.69 -17.00 -21.08
CA PHE A 155 -8.12 -15.80 -20.34
C PHE A 155 -9.65 -15.76 -20.21
N PRO A 156 -10.18 -15.31 -19.07
CA PRO A 156 -11.63 -15.13 -18.92
C PRO A 156 -12.16 -14.08 -19.91
N GLU A 157 -13.40 -14.24 -20.36
CA GLU A 157 -14.04 -13.29 -21.30
C GLU A 157 -14.17 -11.88 -20.73
N THR A 158 -14.17 -11.74 -19.40
CA THR A 158 -14.24 -10.48 -18.68
C THR A 158 -12.89 -9.83 -18.43
N TYR A 159 -11.80 -10.36 -19.01
CA TYR A 159 -10.47 -9.82 -18.80
C TYR A 159 -10.36 -8.39 -19.31
N GLN A 160 -9.63 -7.53 -18.55
CA GLN A 160 -9.56 -6.08 -18.83
C GLN A 160 -8.94 -5.78 -20.19
N GLU A 161 -7.92 -6.54 -20.59
CA GLU A 161 -7.29 -6.40 -21.91
C GLU A 161 -8.09 -7.19 -22.95
N LYS A 162 -8.84 -6.45 -23.78
CA LYS A 162 -9.74 -7.05 -24.79
C LYS A 162 -9.06 -7.91 -25.84
N SER A 163 -7.78 -7.70 -26.09
CA SER A 163 -6.99 -8.47 -27.05
C SER A 163 -6.67 -9.87 -26.53
N LEU A 164 -6.76 -10.07 -25.23
CA LEU A 164 -6.51 -11.34 -24.53
C LEU A 164 -7.78 -12.00 -24.02
N ALA A 165 -8.88 -11.26 -23.83
CA ALA A 165 -10.15 -11.79 -23.33
C ALA A 165 -10.64 -12.97 -24.15
N GLY A 166 -10.91 -14.12 -23.49
CA GLY A 166 -11.34 -15.37 -24.10
C GLY A 166 -10.29 -16.06 -24.98
N GLN A 167 -9.04 -15.58 -25.00
CA GLN A 167 -8.00 -16.12 -25.88
C GLN A 167 -7.18 -17.22 -25.19
N PRO A 168 -6.84 -18.29 -25.93
CA PRO A 168 -5.91 -19.30 -25.46
C PRO A 168 -4.48 -18.76 -25.45
N VAL A 169 -3.75 -19.07 -24.40
CA VAL A 169 -2.35 -18.66 -24.19
C VAL A 169 -1.54 -19.82 -23.61
N VAL A 170 -0.26 -19.77 -23.82
CA VAL A 170 0.69 -20.74 -23.26
C VAL A 170 1.65 -20.01 -22.36
N PHE A 171 1.69 -20.41 -21.09
CA PHE A 171 2.68 -19.94 -20.14
C PHE A 171 3.78 -20.98 -19.97
N THR A 172 5.01 -20.56 -20.21
CA THR A 172 6.19 -21.33 -19.87
C THR A 172 6.68 -20.84 -18.51
N VAL A 173 6.63 -21.69 -17.51
CA VAL A 173 7.00 -21.36 -16.12
C VAL A 173 8.23 -22.15 -15.73
N THR A 174 9.23 -21.48 -15.14
CA THR A 174 10.40 -22.10 -14.53
C THR A 174 10.35 -21.82 -13.02
N VAL A 175 10.49 -22.86 -12.21
CA VAL A 175 10.43 -22.77 -10.75
C VAL A 175 11.83 -22.56 -10.18
N ASN A 176 12.08 -21.43 -9.56
CA ASN A 176 13.37 -21.07 -8.96
C ASN A 176 13.49 -21.60 -7.51
N ALA A 177 12.39 -21.52 -6.73
CA ALA A 177 12.33 -22.03 -5.36
C ALA A 177 10.89 -22.35 -4.96
N VAL A 178 10.75 -23.25 -4.01
CA VAL A 178 9.48 -23.54 -3.32
C VAL A 178 9.68 -23.18 -1.86
N LYS A 179 8.81 -22.35 -1.31
CA LYS A 179 8.87 -21.87 0.08
C LYS A 179 7.58 -22.26 0.79
N GLU A 180 7.71 -22.83 1.97
CA GLU A 180 6.57 -23.12 2.85
C GLU A 180 6.30 -21.90 3.74
N LYS A 181 5.04 -21.46 3.77
CA LYS A 181 4.61 -20.44 4.74
C LYS A 181 4.34 -21.09 6.08
N LYS A 182 5.01 -20.61 7.12
CA LYS A 182 4.77 -21.00 8.52
C LYS A 182 4.29 -19.78 9.30
N ASP A 183 3.47 -20.04 10.31
CA ASP A 183 3.09 -18.99 11.23
C ASP A 183 4.34 -18.40 11.87
N ALA A 184 4.46 -17.09 11.84
CA ALA A 184 5.55 -16.39 12.48
C ALA A 184 5.41 -16.51 14.00
N VAL A 185 6.53 -16.74 14.67
CA VAL A 185 6.62 -16.71 16.13
C VAL A 185 7.21 -15.38 16.56
N LEU A 186 6.65 -14.79 17.62
CA LEU A 186 7.18 -13.54 18.17
C LEU A 186 8.48 -13.83 18.94
N ASP A 187 9.58 -13.64 18.28
CA ASP A 187 10.93 -13.71 18.84
C ASP A 187 11.76 -12.49 18.42
N ASP A 188 12.96 -12.36 18.95
CA ASP A 188 13.83 -11.23 18.65
C ASP A 188 14.26 -11.21 17.18
N GLU A 189 14.36 -12.36 16.52
CA GLU A 189 14.68 -12.46 15.10
C GLU A 189 13.53 -11.90 14.24
N PHE A 190 12.29 -12.24 14.60
CA PHE A 190 11.10 -11.69 13.97
C PHE A 190 11.06 -10.16 14.11
N VAL A 191 11.27 -9.66 15.33
CA VAL A 191 11.25 -8.22 15.62
C VAL A 191 12.28 -7.47 14.79
N GLN A 192 13.51 -7.98 14.69
CA GLN A 192 14.58 -7.38 13.88
C GLN A 192 14.30 -7.42 12.37
N ARG A 193 13.48 -8.36 11.91
CA ARG A 193 13.07 -8.47 10.52
C ARG A 193 11.99 -7.46 10.14
N VAL A 194 11.05 -7.16 11.05
CA VAL A 194 9.87 -6.33 10.76
C VAL A 194 9.97 -4.91 11.31
N SER A 195 10.99 -4.63 12.13
CA SER A 195 11.16 -3.33 12.79
C SER A 195 12.63 -2.98 13.03
N ASP A 196 12.87 -1.76 13.52
CA ASP A 196 14.22 -1.29 13.92
C ASP A 196 14.60 -1.68 15.37
N TYR A 197 13.70 -2.36 16.09
CA TYR A 197 13.92 -2.81 17.46
C TYR A 197 14.71 -4.12 17.51
N LYS A 198 15.36 -4.38 18.63
CA LYS A 198 16.23 -5.54 18.77
C LYS A 198 15.62 -6.66 19.57
N THR A 199 14.66 -6.34 20.45
CA THR A 199 14.03 -7.30 21.34
C THR A 199 12.52 -7.20 21.31
N VAL A 200 11.84 -8.29 21.67
CA VAL A 200 10.39 -8.34 21.79
C VAL A 200 9.86 -7.30 22.78
N ASP A 201 10.58 -7.07 23.88
CA ASP A 201 10.14 -6.12 24.91
C ASP A 201 10.17 -4.67 24.39
N GLU A 202 11.25 -4.26 23.71
CA GLU A 202 11.34 -2.94 23.08
C GLU A 202 10.22 -2.73 22.06
N TYR A 203 9.90 -3.76 21.29
CA TYR A 203 8.84 -3.71 20.30
C TYR A 203 7.45 -3.58 20.93
N LYS A 204 7.17 -4.34 22.00
CA LYS A 204 5.92 -4.23 22.76
C LYS A 204 5.75 -2.84 23.39
N GLU A 205 6.82 -2.28 23.94
CA GLU A 205 6.81 -0.90 24.47
C GLU A 205 6.50 0.13 23.39
N SER A 206 7.07 -0.01 22.19
CA SER A 206 6.79 0.90 21.09
C SER A 206 5.33 0.82 20.64
N ILE A 207 4.77 -0.39 20.51
CA ILE A 207 3.35 -0.57 20.17
C ILE A 207 2.46 0.05 21.24
N ARG A 208 2.82 -0.09 22.53
CA ARG A 208 2.06 0.51 23.64
C ARG A 208 2.12 2.04 23.62
N ALA A 209 3.21 2.62 23.11
CA ALA A 209 3.34 4.06 22.97
C ALA A 209 2.58 4.63 21.74
N ASP A 210 2.33 3.78 20.73
CA ASP A 210 1.62 4.16 19.50
C ASP A 210 0.08 4.00 19.63
N LEU A 211 -0.41 3.25 20.62
CA LEU A 211 -1.83 3.03 20.90
C LEU A 211 -2.40 4.07 21.87
#